data_2934a2c691e67213da5114522b172a7f
#
_entry.id   2934a2c691e67213da5114522b172a7f
#
_cell.length_a   1.000
_cell.length_b   1.000
_cell.length_c   1.000
_cell.angle_alpha   90.00
_cell.angle_beta   90.00
_cell.angle_gamma   90.00
#
_symmetry.space_group_name_H-M   'P 1'
#
loop_
_entity.id
_entity.type
_entity.pdbx_description
1 polymer ?
#
loop_
_entity_poly.entity_id
_entity_poly.type
_entity_poly.pdbx_seq_one_letter_code
_entity_poly.pdbx_strand_id
1 'polypeptide(L)'
;DSTTARKTGSLTAFLKTNVDYDTTNGGNPSYTTLPSAARTDGTVRTFTETILKNVIQKVWTAGGTPKILMVGPVNKQRVSGFTGIASSRFNIDGGAKPATLIGAVDIYVSDFGNVSVIANRFQRERDAFVLDPDYAKMVVLRPYQQIELAKTGDADKRMLLVEYGLKVLAENAHGLAADLVTS
;
A
#
# COMPACT_ATOMS: atom_id res chain seq x y z
N ASP A 1 -29.24 0.90 6.38
CA ASP A 1 -29.52 1.31 7.75
C ASP A 1 -29.30 2.81 7.88
N SER A 2 -30.37 3.53 8.25
CA SER A 2 -30.35 5.00 8.38
C SER A 2 -29.72 5.48 9.70
N THR A 3 -29.49 4.59 10.64
CA THR A 3 -29.00 4.91 11.99
C THR A 3 -27.48 4.83 12.13
N THR A 4 -26.80 4.11 11.24
CA THR A 4 -25.35 3.95 11.29
C THR A 4 -24.69 4.64 10.10
N ALA A 5 -23.76 5.56 10.37
CA ALA A 5 -22.98 6.23 9.32
C ALA A 5 -22.17 5.20 8.51
N ARG A 6 -22.18 5.35 7.19
CA ARG A 6 -21.39 4.50 6.29
C ARG A 6 -19.91 4.71 6.55
N LYS A 7 -19.14 3.62 6.55
CA LYS A 7 -17.68 3.62 6.69
C LYS A 7 -17.08 2.84 5.53
N THR A 8 -16.01 3.36 4.94
CA THR A 8 -15.21 2.61 3.98
C THR A 8 -14.09 1.87 4.69
N GLY A 9 -13.81 0.64 4.25
CA GLY A 9 -12.66 -0.13 4.74
C GLY A 9 -11.36 0.44 4.16
N SER A 10 -10.30 0.46 4.96
CA SER A 10 -8.94 0.71 4.47
C SER A 10 -8.35 -0.57 3.86
N LEU A 11 -7.29 -0.43 3.07
CA LEU A 11 -6.61 -1.58 2.46
C LEU A 11 -6.11 -2.58 3.53
N THR A 12 -5.62 -2.09 4.66
CA THR A 12 -5.17 -2.92 5.80
C THR A 12 -6.29 -3.73 6.45
N ALA A 13 -7.55 -3.31 6.31
CA ALA A 13 -8.70 -4.07 6.81
C ALA A 13 -9.07 -5.24 5.90
N PHE A 14 -8.74 -5.15 4.60
CA PHE A 14 -9.01 -6.21 3.63
C PHE A 14 -7.92 -7.29 3.62
N LEU A 15 -6.66 -6.94 3.84
CA LEU A 15 -5.53 -7.85 3.73
C LEU A 15 -5.36 -8.69 5.00
N LYS A 16 -5.51 -10.02 4.88
CA LYS A 16 -5.38 -10.97 6.00
C LYS A 16 -4.49 -12.17 5.71
N THR A 17 -4.35 -12.59 4.44
CA THR A 17 -3.69 -13.86 4.08
C THR A 17 -2.20 -13.68 3.81
N ASN A 18 -1.84 -12.81 2.87
CA ASN A 18 -0.44 -12.61 2.45
C ASN A 18 0.22 -11.49 3.25
N VAL A 19 0.20 -11.62 4.56
CA VAL A 19 0.76 -10.62 5.48
C VAL A 19 2.02 -11.17 6.16
N ASP A 20 3.03 -10.33 6.25
CA ASP A 20 4.23 -10.54 7.06
C ASP A 20 4.23 -9.49 8.19
N TYR A 21 4.10 -9.93 9.44
CA TYR A 21 3.90 -9.07 10.61
C TYR A 21 4.52 -9.68 11.87
N ASP A 22 4.58 -8.91 12.96
CA ASP A 22 4.96 -9.46 14.27
C ASP A 22 3.83 -10.33 14.84
N THR A 23 4.03 -11.63 14.84
CA THR A 23 3.02 -12.60 15.28
C THR A 23 2.82 -12.65 16.79
N THR A 24 3.69 -12.01 17.57
CA THR A 24 3.63 -12.02 19.04
C THR A 24 2.58 -11.05 19.57
N ASN A 25 2.55 -9.83 19.02
CA ASN A 25 1.69 -8.76 19.49
C ASN A 25 0.74 -8.23 18.41
N GLY A 26 1.02 -8.51 17.14
CA GLY A 26 0.20 -8.10 16.02
C GLY A 26 -0.88 -9.13 15.66
N GLY A 27 -1.89 -8.68 14.91
CA GLY A 27 -2.96 -9.56 14.44
C GLY A 27 -3.58 -9.07 13.14
N ASN A 28 -3.86 -10.00 12.24
CA ASN A 28 -4.57 -9.71 11.00
C ASN A 28 -6.06 -9.56 11.26
N PRO A 29 -6.79 -8.79 10.43
CA PRO A 29 -8.22 -8.67 10.54
C PRO A 29 -8.87 -10.04 10.31
N SER A 30 -9.90 -10.34 11.10
CA SER A 30 -10.71 -11.55 10.97
C SER A 30 -12.09 -11.17 10.45
N TYR A 31 -12.43 -11.67 9.27
CA TYR A 31 -13.76 -11.47 8.67
C TYR A 31 -14.10 -12.64 7.73
N THR A 32 -15.38 -12.91 7.57
CA THR A 32 -15.89 -13.92 6.62
C THR A 32 -16.42 -13.31 5.34
N THR A 33 -17.10 -12.17 5.42
CA THR A 33 -17.77 -11.53 4.28
C THR A 33 -17.21 -10.13 4.02
N LEU A 34 -17.20 -9.27 5.04
CA LEU A 34 -16.74 -7.88 4.92
C LEU A 34 -15.83 -7.52 6.09
N PRO A 35 -14.78 -6.74 5.87
CA PRO A 35 -13.91 -6.31 6.94
C PRO A 35 -14.65 -5.35 7.87
N SER A 36 -14.69 -5.67 9.15
CA SER A 36 -15.32 -4.86 10.20
C SER A 36 -14.33 -4.14 11.11
N ALA A 37 -13.09 -4.61 11.14
CA ALA A 37 -12.03 -4.08 11.99
C ALA A 37 -10.70 -3.99 11.21
N ALA A 38 -9.88 -3.03 11.59
CA ALA A 38 -8.49 -2.96 11.13
C ALA A 38 -7.65 -4.06 11.82
N ARG A 39 -6.46 -4.33 11.26
CA ARG A 39 -5.48 -5.18 11.91
C ARG A 39 -5.02 -4.58 13.25
N THR A 40 -4.57 -5.44 14.15
CA THR A 40 -3.90 -5.03 15.40
C THR A 40 -2.40 -4.88 15.13
N ASP A 41 -1.84 -3.75 15.54
CA ASP A 41 -0.41 -3.47 15.39
C ASP A 41 0.43 -4.31 16.35
N GLY A 42 1.52 -4.84 15.84
CA GLY A 42 2.54 -5.55 16.61
C GLY A 42 3.74 -4.68 16.98
N THR A 43 4.81 -5.31 17.46
CA THR A 43 6.08 -4.65 17.73
C THR A 43 6.75 -4.24 16.42
N VAL A 44 7.29 -3.03 16.38
CA VAL A 44 7.95 -2.50 15.19
C VAL A 44 9.25 -3.24 14.89
N ARG A 45 9.51 -3.48 13.61
CA ARG A 45 10.69 -4.18 13.08
C ARG A 45 11.23 -3.48 11.84
N THR A 46 12.53 -3.59 11.61
CA THR A 46 13.17 -2.99 10.43
C THR A 46 12.67 -3.64 9.15
N PHE A 47 12.31 -2.83 8.15
CA PHE A 47 11.97 -3.34 6.83
C PHE A 47 13.23 -3.86 6.13
N THR A 48 13.29 -5.15 5.85
CA THR A 48 14.40 -5.84 5.21
C THR A 48 14.00 -6.42 3.86
N GLU A 49 14.99 -6.67 3.01
CA GLU A 49 14.76 -7.33 1.72
C GLU A 49 14.12 -8.72 1.89
N THR A 50 14.48 -9.45 2.97
CA THR A 50 13.88 -10.75 3.28
C THR A 50 12.37 -10.66 3.53
N ILE A 51 11.91 -9.65 4.27
CA ILE A 51 10.48 -9.42 4.49
C ILE A 51 9.77 -9.15 3.16
N LEU A 52 10.36 -8.31 2.30
CA LEU A 52 9.79 -8.03 0.98
C LEU A 52 9.69 -9.29 0.11
N LYS A 53 10.76 -10.07 0.04
CA LYS A 53 10.80 -11.34 -0.71
C LYS A 53 9.74 -12.33 -0.20
N ASN A 54 9.59 -12.46 1.11
CA ASN A 54 8.59 -13.34 1.73
C ASN A 54 7.15 -12.93 1.34
N VAL A 55 6.85 -11.62 1.34
CA VAL A 55 5.52 -11.13 0.96
C VAL A 55 5.27 -11.37 -0.53
N ILE A 56 6.23 -11.06 -1.41
CA ILE A 56 6.12 -11.31 -2.86
C ILE A 56 5.89 -12.79 -3.13
N GLN A 57 6.65 -13.67 -2.47
CA GLN A 57 6.50 -15.12 -2.59
C GLN A 57 5.10 -15.59 -2.17
N LYS A 58 4.58 -15.10 -1.03
CA LYS A 58 3.22 -15.43 -0.58
C LYS A 58 2.17 -15.03 -1.60
N VAL A 59 2.25 -13.81 -2.13
CA VAL A 59 1.31 -13.31 -3.15
C VAL A 59 1.38 -14.16 -4.41
N TRP A 60 2.59 -14.47 -4.88
CA TRP A 60 2.78 -15.28 -6.09
C TRP A 60 2.25 -16.72 -5.91
N THR A 61 2.53 -17.33 -4.76
CA THR A 61 2.02 -18.68 -4.42
C THR A 61 0.49 -18.70 -4.35
N ALA A 62 -0.13 -17.60 -3.92
CA ALA A 62 -1.58 -17.43 -3.87
C ALA A 62 -2.22 -17.09 -5.25
N GLY A 63 -1.42 -17.05 -6.32
CA GLY A 63 -1.88 -16.81 -7.70
C GLY A 63 -1.92 -15.33 -8.10
N GLY A 64 -1.39 -14.41 -7.29
CA GLY A 64 -1.28 -12.99 -7.61
C GLY A 64 -0.01 -12.67 -8.40
N THR A 65 -0.03 -11.57 -9.15
CA THR A 65 1.14 -11.03 -9.87
C THR A 65 1.38 -9.60 -9.41
N PRO A 66 2.13 -9.40 -8.32
CA PRO A 66 2.30 -8.07 -7.76
C PRO A 66 3.12 -7.18 -8.70
N LYS A 67 2.62 -5.96 -8.95
CA LYS A 67 3.24 -4.99 -9.87
C LYS A 67 3.76 -3.75 -9.14
N ILE A 68 3.22 -3.46 -7.95
CA ILE A 68 3.49 -2.22 -7.22
C ILE A 68 3.88 -2.55 -5.78
N LEU A 69 5.00 -1.98 -5.34
CA LEU A 69 5.36 -1.83 -3.93
C LEU A 69 5.10 -0.38 -3.52
N MET A 70 4.06 -0.14 -2.72
CA MET A 70 3.75 1.19 -2.21
C MET A 70 4.24 1.31 -0.77
N VAL A 71 5.08 2.31 -0.51
CA VAL A 71 5.76 2.52 0.78
C VAL A 71 5.74 3.99 1.18
N GLY A 72 5.82 4.24 2.47
CA GLY A 72 6.08 5.58 3.00
C GLY A 72 7.52 6.04 2.77
N PRO A 73 7.84 7.32 3.02
CA PRO A 73 9.13 7.92 2.70
C PRO A 73 10.32 7.22 3.39
N VAL A 74 10.21 6.87 4.66
CA VAL A 74 11.28 6.19 5.41
C VAL A 74 11.57 4.80 4.81
N ASN A 75 10.53 4.03 4.56
CA ASN A 75 10.68 2.69 3.99
C ASN A 75 11.13 2.74 2.53
N LYS A 76 10.83 3.81 1.77
CA LYS A 76 11.39 4.01 0.42
C LYS A 76 12.92 4.13 0.47
N GLN A 77 13.45 4.88 1.42
CA GLN A 77 14.91 5.01 1.60
C GLN A 77 15.54 3.66 1.98
N ARG A 78 14.87 2.87 2.83
CA ARG A 78 15.34 1.52 3.18
C ARG A 78 15.36 0.57 1.99
N VAL A 79 14.31 0.57 1.16
CA VAL A 79 14.29 -0.20 -0.09
C VAL A 79 15.47 0.19 -1.00
N SER A 80 15.77 1.47 -1.10
CA SER A 80 16.92 1.95 -1.87
C SER A 80 18.26 1.48 -1.32
N GLY A 81 18.33 1.05 -0.07
CA GLY A 81 19.52 0.49 0.59
C GLY A 81 19.66 -1.03 0.50
N PHE A 82 18.71 -1.75 -0.10
CA PHE A 82 18.78 -3.21 -0.21
C PHE A 82 19.99 -3.63 -1.06
N THR A 83 20.74 -4.63 -0.59
CA THR A 83 22.03 -5.04 -1.16
C THR A 83 21.91 -5.64 -2.55
N GLY A 84 20.83 -6.35 -2.86
CA GLY A 84 20.55 -6.89 -4.20
C GLY A 84 20.43 -5.81 -5.28
N ILE A 85 20.02 -4.62 -4.90
CA ILE A 85 19.89 -3.46 -5.77
C ILE A 85 21.24 -2.74 -5.96
N ALA A 86 22.10 -2.74 -4.94
CA ALA A 86 23.40 -2.07 -4.98
C ALA A 86 24.35 -2.70 -6.02
N SER A 87 24.27 -4.02 -6.26
CA SER A 87 25.09 -4.69 -7.27
C SER A 87 24.71 -4.34 -8.71
N SER A 88 23.45 -4.03 -8.98
CA SER A 88 22.98 -3.61 -10.32
C SER A 88 23.39 -2.17 -10.68
N ARG A 89 23.82 -1.37 -9.73
CA ARG A 89 24.28 0.01 -9.97
C ARG A 89 25.65 0.09 -10.65
N PHE A 90 26.42 -0.98 -10.64
CA PHE A 90 27.79 -1.01 -11.20
C PHE A 90 27.84 -1.29 -12.70
N ASN A 91 26.76 -1.69 -13.32
CA ASN A 91 26.72 -2.07 -14.75
C ASN A 91 26.21 -0.95 -15.68
N ILE A 92 26.44 0.30 -15.35
CA ILE A 92 26.21 1.39 -16.30
C ILE A 92 27.52 1.67 -17.02
N ASP A 93 27.66 0.95 -18.13
CA ASP A 93 28.47 1.22 -19.32
C ASP A 93 29.86 1.87 -19.14
N GLY A 94 30.90 1.14 -19.55
CA GLY A 94 32.31 1.48 -19.47
C GLY A 94 32.81 2.68 -20.30
N GLY A 95 32.07 3.77 -20.30
CA GLY A 95 32.52 5.05 -20.88
C GLY A 95 32.83 6.07 -19.80
N ALA A 96 33.95 6.81 -19.95
CA ALA A 96 34.37 7.88 -19.06
C ALA A 96 33.38 9.05 -19.03
N LYS A 97 32.21 8.83 -18.36
CA LYS A 97 31.24 9.88 -18.03
C LYS A 97 31.33 10.17 -16.53
N PRO A 98 31.02 11.41 -16.11
CA PRO A 98 31.05 11.75 -14.69
C PRO A 98 30.16 10.78 -13.91
N ALA A 99 30.69 10.23 -12.81
CA ALA A 99 29.98 9.27 -11.97
C ALA A 99 28.64 9.86 -11.47
N THR A 100 27.54 9.38 -12.00
CA THR A 100 26.20 9.75 -11.52
C THR A 100 25.88 8.86 -10.32
N LEU A 101 25.75 9.45 -9.13
CA LEU A 101 25.29 8.76 -7.94
C LEU A 101 23.76 8.54 -8.04
N ILE A 102 23.34 7.32 -8.34
CA ILE A 102 21.94 6.94 -8.35
C ILE A 102 21.57 6.52 -6.92
N GLY A 103 20.86 7.38 -6.20
CA GLY A 103 20.42 7.17 -4.82
C GLY A 103 19.01 6.60 -4.67
N ALA A 104 18.29 6.35 -5.78
CA ALA A 104 16.89 5.91 -5.73
C ALA A 104 16.66 4.64 -6.54
N VAL A 105 15.71 3.81 -6.09
CA VAL A 105 15.25 2.62 -6.80
C VAL A 105 13.76 2.77 -7.08
N ASP A 106 13.40 2.70 -8.35
CA ASP A 106 12.01 2.76 -8.80
C ASP A 106 11.48 1.39 -9.25
N ILE A 107 12.36 0.44 -9.53
CA ILE A 107 12.01 -0.92 -9.92
C ILE A 107 12.81 -1.91 -9.08
N TYR A 108 12.11 -2.81 -8.42
CA TYR A 108 12.69 -3.97 -7.76
C TYR A 108 12.47 -5.21 -8.63
N VAL A 109 13.57 -5.84 -9.06
CA VAL A 109 13.54 -7.08 -9.83
C VAL A 109 13.58 -8.23 -8.84
N SER A 110 12.47 -8.98 -8.76
CA SER A 110 12.36 -10.18 -7.94
C SER A 110 12.40 -11.43 -8.80
N ASP A 111 12.55 -12.61 -8.17
CA ASP A 111 12.48 -13.91 -8.84
C ASP A 111 11.10 -14.16 -9.49
N PHE A 112 10.08 -13.40 -9.09
CA PHE A 112 8.68 -13.54 -9.52
C PHE A 112 8.21 -12.40 -10.44
N GLY A 113 9.11 -11.52 -10.85
CA GLY A 113 8.82 -10.41 -11.76
C GLY A 113 9.28 -9.04 -11.24
N ASN A 114 8.98 -8.02 -12.02
CA ASN A 114 9.37 -6.65 -11.73
C ASN A 114 8.29 -5.96 -10.92
N VAL A 115 8.68 -5.31 -9.83
CA VAL A 115 7.80 -4.56 -8.96
C VAL A 115 8.22 -3.09 -8.94
N SER A 116 7.31 -2.19 -9.34
CA SER A 116 7.56 -0.74 -9.29
C SER A 116 7.45 -0.23 -7.86
N VAL A 117 8.46 0.50 -7.39
CA VAL A 117 8.52 1.02 -6.02
C VAL A 117 8.02 2.46 -5.98
N ILE A 118 6.83 2.67 -5.43
CA ILE A 118 6.15 3.97 -5.37
C ILE A 118 6.17 4.51 -3.95
N ALA A 119 6.67 5.74 -3.78
CA ALA A 119 6.59 6.46 -2.52
C ALA A 119 5.24 7.17 -2.39
N ASN A 120 4.53 6.92 -1.29
CA ASN A 120 3.27 7.58 -0.96
C ASN A 120 3.40 8.35 0.36
N ARG A 121 3.36 9.69 0.29
CA ARG A 121 3.50 10.57 1.47
C ARG A 121 2.36 10.48 2.48
N PHE A 122 1.21 9.97 2.07
CA PHE A 122 0.03 9.84 2.92
C PHE A 122 -0.10 8.42 3.50
N GLN A 123 0.80 7.52 3.13
CA GLN A 123 0.79 6.17 3.65
C GLN A 123 1.36 6.14 5.06
N ARG A 124 0.76 5.29 5.88
CA ARG A 124 1.27 4.96 7.19
C ARG A 124 2.64 4.26 7.06
N GLU A 125 3.66 4.77 7.75
CA GLU A 125 5.03 4.24 7.68
C GLU A 125 5.17 2.79 8.18
N ARG A 126 4.25 2.35 9.05
CA ARG A 126 4.28 0.99 9.57
C ARG A 126 3.92 -0.09 8.56
N ASP A 127 3.47 0.29 7.38
CA ASP A 127 2.92 -0.63 6.37
C ASP A 127 3.62 -0.45 5.03
N ALA A 128 3.95 -1.56 4.36
CA ALA A 128 4.41 -1.58 2.98
C ALA A 128 3.49 -2.52 2.18
N PHE A 129 2.81 -1.98 1.19
CA PHE A 129 1.84 -2.71 0.39
C PHE A 129 2.46 -3.26 -0.89
N VAL A 130 2.27 -4.54 -1.14
CA VAL A 130 2.60 -5.21 -2.39
C VAL A 130 1.29 -5.47 -3.12
N LEU A 131 1.06 -4.77 -4.22
CA LEU A 131 -0.25 -4.66 -4.85
C LEU A 131 -0.25 -5.12 -6.31
N ASP A 132 -1.36 -5.73 -6.70
CA ASP A 132 -1.77 -5.87 -8.09
C ASP A 132 -2.95 -4.92 -8.36
N PRO A 133 -2.75 -3.83 -9.11
CA PRO A 133 -3.78 -2.81 -9.34
C PRO A 133 -5.00 -3.33 -10.10
N ASP A 134 -4.90 -4.48 -10.78
CA ASP A 134 -6.03 -5.06 -11.51
C ASP A 134 -7.13 -5.55 -10.57
N TYR A 135 -6.78 -5.88 -9.32
CA TYR A 135 -7.69 -6.41 -8.32
C TYR A 135 -8.12 -5.42 -7.23
N ALA A 136 -7.71 -4.16 -7.34
CA ALA A 136 -8.15 -3.09 -6.43
C ALA A 136 -8.75 -1.93 -7.23
N LYS A 137 -9.97 -1.52 -6.88
CA LYS A 137 -10.68 -0.46 -7.62
C LYS A 137 -11.35 0.50 -6.64
N MET A 138 -11.38 1.77 -7.02
CA MET A 138 -12.25 2.74 -6.40
C MET A 138 -13.65 2.63 -7.01
N VAL A 139 -14.66 2.52 -6.17
CA VAL A 139 -16.06 2.52 -6.59
C VAL A 139 -16.76 3.74 -6.03
N VAL A 140 -17.59 4.36 -6.86
CA VAL A 140 -18.31 5.59 -6.51
C VAL A 140 -19.79 5.25 -6.39
N LEU A 141 -20.36 5.51 -5.22
CA LEU A 141 -21.80 5.34 -4.98
C LEU A 141 -22.55 6.58 -5.42
N ARG A 142 -22.05 7.76 -5.03
CA ARG A 142 -22.55 9.05 -5.50
C ARG A 142 -21.39 9.87 -6.03
N PRO A 143 -21.43 10.29 -7.31
CA PRO A 143 -20.39 11.16 -7.87
C PRO A 143 -20.40 12.53 -7.20
N TYR A 144 -19.41 13.35 -7.52
CA TYR A 144 -19.38 14.72 -7.05
C TYR A 144 -20.67 15.47 -7.47
N GLN A 145 -21.39 15.94 -6.47
CA GLN A 145 -22.62 16.72 -6.65
C GLN A 145 -22.51 18.01 -5.85
N GLN A 146 -22.85 19.11 -6.49
CA GLN A 146 -22.98 20.39 -5.83
C GLN A 146 -24.45 20.68 -5.59
N ILE A 147 -24.82 20.89 -4.35
CA ILE A 147 -26.19 21.16 -3.92
C ILE A 147 -26.23 22.57 -3.38
N GLU A 148 -27.15 23.39 -3.90
CA GLU A 148 -27.42 24.71 -3.34
C GLU A 148 -28.25 24.55 -2.06
N LEU A 149 -27.80 25.19 -1.00
CA LEU A 149 -28.49 25.21 0.28
C LEU A 149 -29.37 26.45 0.38
N ALA A 150 -30.39 26.40 1.22
CA ALA A 150 -31.26 27.55 1.46
C ALA A 150 -30.48 28.78 1.91
N LYS A 151 -30.77 29.91 1.34
CA LYS A 151 -30.18 31.20 1.70
C LYS A 151 -30.53 31.57 3.15
N THR A 152 -29.51 31.86 3.95
CA THR A 152 -29.67 32.46 5.26
C THR A 152 -28.99 33.82 5.23
N GLY A 153 -29.77 34.88 5.01
CA GLY A 153 -29.24 36.23 4.80
C GLY A 153 -28.69 36.42 3.38
N ASP A 154 -27.65 37.25 3.23
CA ASP A 154 -27.04 37.63 1.95
C ASP A 154 -25.90 36.67 1.50
N ALA A 155 -25.85 35.47 2.04
CA ALA A 155 -24.82 34.49 1.71
C ALA A 155 -25.36 33.33 0.85
N ASP A 156 -24.67 33.03 -0.25
CA ASP A 156 -24.90 31.81 -1.04
C ASP A 156 -24.12 30.64 -0.46
N LYS A 157 -24.82 29.62 0.01
CA LYS A 157 -24.21 28.41 0.58
C LYS A 157 -24.37 27.24 -0.37
N ARG A 158 -23.29 26.50 -0.59
CA ARG A 158 -23.26 25.31 -1.43
C ARG A 158 -22.62 24.16 -0.68
N MET A 159 -23.19 22.96 -0.84
CA MET A 159 -22.65 21.73 -0.29
C MET A 159 -22.08 20.89 -1.43
N LEU A 160 -20.83 20.44 -1.26
CA LEU A 160 -20.20 19.45 -2.14
C LEU A 160 -20.31 18.08 -1.49
N LEU A 161 -20.91 17.13 -2.19
CA LEU A 161 -21.11 15.75 -1.72
C LEU A 161 -20.46 14.78 -2.68
N VAL A 162 -19.77 13.77 -2.11
CA VAL A 162 -19.27 12.60 -2.82
C VAL A 162 -19.30 11.39 -1.89
N GLU A 163 -19.67 10.22 -2.41
CA GLU A 163 -19.56 8.95 -1.69
C GLU A 163 -18.80 7.94 -2.54
N TYR A 164 -17.67 7.48 -2.04
CA TYR A 164 -16.84 6.47 -2.69
C TYR A 164 -16.29 5.47 -1.67
N GLY A 165 -15.80 4.35 -2.17
CA GLY A 165 -15.20 3.31 -1.35
C GLY A 165 -14.16 2.51 -2.11
N LEU A 166 -13.36 1.74 -1.37
CA LEU A 166 -12.41 0.79 -1.92
C LEU A 166 -13.13 -0.54 -2.15
N LYS A 167 -12.93 -1.13 -3.34
CA LYS A 167 -13.34 -2.48 -3.68
C LYS A 167 -12.10 -3.32 -3.96
N VAL A 168 -11.86 -4.35 -3.17
CA VAL A 168 -10.84 -5.37 -3.39
C VAL A 168 -11.52 -6.59 -4.00
N LEU A 169 -11.13 -6.96 -5.22
CA LEU A 169 -11.73 -8.06 -5.98
C LEU A 169 -11.16 -9.41 -5.57
N ALA A 170 -9.84 -9.45 -5.30
CA ALA A 170 -9.13 -10.64 -4.84
C ALA A 170 -8.10 -10.21 -3.79
N GLU A 171 -8.35 -10.57 -2.55
CA GLU A 171 -7.44 -10.27 -1.43
C GLU A 171 -6.09 -10.97 -1.61
N ASN A 172 -6.11 -12.19 -2.12
CA ASN A 172 -4.91 -13.01 -2.33
C ASN A 172 -3.94 -12.45 -3.39
N ALA A 173 -4.39 -11.53 -4.25
CA ALA A 173 -3.53 -10.86 -5.21
C ALA A 173 -2.68 -9.73 -4.60
N HIS A 174 -2.91 -9.43 -3.33
CA HIS A 174 -2.21 -8.38 -2.62
C HIS A 174 -1.44 -8.94 -1.43
N GLY A 175 -0.42 -8.21 -1.00
CA GLY A 175 0.36 -8.53 0.20
C GLY A 175 0.64 -7.30 1.04
N LEU A 176 1.02 -7.54 2.28
CA LEU A 176 1.33 -6.51 3.25
C LEU A 176 2.54 -6.91 4.09
N ALA A 177 3.56 -6.07 4.14
CA ALA A 177 4.55 -6.10 5.19
C ALA A 177 4.17 -5.06 6.24
N ALA A 178 3.94 -5.51 7.45
CA ALA A 178 3.41 -4.71 8.53
C ALA A 178 4.36 -4.61 9.72
N ASP A 179 4.01 -3.74 10.67
CA ASP A 179 4.77 -3.49 11.89
C ASP A 179 6.20 -3.01 11.61
N LEU A 180 6.33 -2.12 10.62
CA LEU A 180 7.61 -1.56 10.24
C LEU A 180 7.97 -0.35 11.10
N VAL A 181 9.27 -0.12 11.30
CA VAL A 181 9.78 1.05 12.04
C VAL A 181 9.49 2.33 11.26
N THR A 182 9.12 3.38 11.98
CA THR A 182 8.65 4.67 11.41
C THR A 182 9.75 5.75 11.33
N SER A 183 10.93 5.47 11.86
CA SER A 183 12.07 6.39 11.91
C SER A 183 13.40 5.64 11.86
#